data_1de92d017f8b0c9ceb07982ffb026c06
#
_entry.id   1de92d017f8b0c9ceb07982ffb026c06
#
_cell.length_a   1.000
_cell.length_b   1.000
_cell.length_c   1.000
_cell.angle_alpha   90.00
_cell.angle_beta   90.00
_cell.angle_gamma   90.00
#
_symmetry.space_group_name_H-M   'P 1'
#
loop_
_entity.id
_entity.type
_entity.pdbx_description
1 polymer ?
#
loop_
_entity_poly.entity_id
_entity_poly.type
_entity_poly.pdbx_seq_one_letter_code
_entity_poly.pdbx_strand_id
1 'polypeptide(L)'
;MAFFSSKTSFPLSRQELLSMRLFYVSKLIGFNSPFYRVGWKSQNTQEARFNALLAIGNLKGKSILDLGCGLGCLYGYLKKLGWKGEYTGIDVLDMMVKGARDRFPGVTFEKRNILLETPRRQWDYVFISGIFNHRVKDNWAWIGETVQSCFKLSRLGMAFNLLKSQSQDDDSDTGFFYAKRADLEQKASHWSGGNYKIVSGYLPDDMTAYLYHSEREYHE
;
A
#
# COMPACT_ATOMS: atom_id res chain seq x y z
N MET A 1 22.10 21.28 -20.35
CA MET A 1 22.03 19.87 -20.81
C MET A 1 21.36 19.07 -19.71
N ALA A 2 20.09 18.72 -19.90
CA ALA A 2 19.30 17.96 -18.94
C ALA A 2 19.58 16.46 -19.18
N PHE A 3 20.19 15.80 -18.22
CA PHE A 3 20.29 14.33 -18.21
C PHE A 3 18.89 13.74 -17.96
N PHE A 4 18.20 13.39 -19.02
CA PHE A 4 17.08 12.45 -18.94
C PHE A 4 17.68 11.07 -18.62
N SER A 5 17.66 10.68 -17.33
CA SER A 5 17.83 9.29 -16.94
C SER A 5 16.64 8.52 -17.50
N SER A 6 16.86 7.77 -18.56
CA SER A 6 15.89 6.84 -19.12
C SER A 6 15.62 5.76 -18.06
N LYS A 7 14.45 5.78 -17.41
CA LYS A 7 13.92 4.62 -16.66
C LYS A 7 13.77 3.47 -17.65
N THR A 8 14.71 2.57 -17.70
CA THR A 8 14.84 1.57 -18.77
C THR A 8 14.04 0.29 -18.54
N SER A 9 13.34 0.13 -17.40
CA SER A 9 12.37 -0.99 -17.24
C SER A 9 11.42 -0.73 -16.07
N PHE A 10 10.16 -1.12 -16.24
CA PHE A 10 9.20 -1.26 -15.16
C PHE A 10 9.66 -2.41 -14.23
N PRO A 11 9.61 -2.28 -12.88
CA PRO A 11 10.19 -3.26 -11.96
C PRO A 11 9.49 -4.63 -11.98
N LEU A 12 8.30 -4.71 -12.57
CA LEU A 12 7.57 -5.96 -12.76
C LEU A 12 7.50 -6.34 -14.24
N SER A 13 7.78 -7.60 -14.54
CA SER A 13 7.58 -8.17 -15.87
C SER A 13 6.08 -8.24 -16.23
N ARG A 14 5.78 -8.37 -17.54
CA ARG A 14 4.40 -8.59 -18.01
C ARG A 14 3.78 -9.86 -17.41
N GLN A 15 4.57 -10.91 -17.20
CA GLN A 15 4.11 -12.17 -16.61
C GLN A 15 3.72 -12.00 -15.14
N GLU A 16 4.52 -11.28 -14.34
CA GLU A 16 4.22 -10.98 -12.95
C GLU A 16 2.96 -10.14 -12.81
N LEU A 17 2.80 -9.09 -13.64
CA LEU A 17 1.58 -8.28 -13.68
C LEU A 17 0.35 -9.12 -14.04
N LEU A 18 0.48 -10.05 -15.00
CA LEU A 18 -0.60 -10.94 -15.40
C LEU A 18 -0.95 -11.92 -14.27
N SER A 19 0.04 -12.51 -13.62
CA SER A 19 -0.16 -13.42 -12.48
C SER A 19 -0.90 -12.74 -11.34
N MET A 20 -0.47 -11.54 -10.92
CA MET A 20 -1.15 -10.74 -9.92
C MET A 20 -2.59 -10.40 -10.32
N ARG A 21 -2.80 -9.99 -11.58
CA ARG A 21 -4.13 -9.72 -12.12
C ARG A 21 -5.04 -10.95 -12.03
N LEU A 22 -4.57 -12.12 -12.45
CA LEU A 22 -5.34 -13.37 -12.41
C LEU A 22 -5.70 -13.76 -10.98
N PHE A 23 -4.77 -13.61 -10.03
CA PHE A 23 -5.03 -13.83 -8.62
C PHE A 23 -6.21 -12.98 -8.12
N TYR A 24 -6.19 -11.66 -8.33
CA TYR A 24 -7.27 -10.79 -7.86
C TYR A 24 -8.57 -10.99 -8.62
N VAL A 25 -8.52 -11.29 -9.93
CA VAL A 25 -9.73 -11.63 -10.72
C VAL A 25 -10.39 -12.89 -10.18
N SER A 26 -9.61 -13.94 -9.87
CA SER A 26 -10.17 -15.17 -9.29
C SER A 26 -10.84 -14.93 -7.94
N LYS A 27 -10.27 -14.05 -7.09
CA LYS A 27 -10.87 -13.65 -5.82
C LYS A 27 -12.15 -12.83 -5.99
N LEU A 28 -12.19 -11.93 -6.96
CA LEU A 28 -13.37 -11.12 -7.26
C LEU A 28 -14.58 -11.98 -7.68
N ILE A 29 -14.33 -13.04 -8.44
CA ILE A 29 -15.38 -13.95 -8.93
C ILE A 29 -15.77 -14.98 -7.86
N GLY A 30 -14.77 -15.49 -7.11
CA GLY A 30 -14.94 -16.61 -6.18
C GLY A 30 -15.58 -16.27 -4.83
N PHE A 31 -15.71 -15.02 -4.45
CA PHE A 31 -16.16 -14.63 -3.12
C PHE A 31 -17.17 -13.49 -3.13
N ASN A 32 -18.12 -13.52 -2.17
CA ASN A 32 -19.15 -12.48 -2.03
C ASN A 32 -18.71 -11.33 -1.10
N SER A 33 -17.90 -11.61 -0.08
CA SER A 33 -17.49 -10.58 0.87
C SER A 33 -16.34 -9.72 0.35
N PRO A 34 -16.41 -8.38 0.51
CA PRO A 34 -15.40 -7.47 -0.03
C PRO A 34 -13.96 -7.77 0.43
N PHE A 35 -13.76 -8.18 1.68
CA PHE A 35 -12.43 -8.51 2.20
C PHE A 35 -11.85 -9.80 1.59
N TYR A 36 -12.65 -10.86 1.36
CA TYR A 36 -12.21 -12.06 0.64
C TYR A 36 -11.91 -11.75 -0.84
N ARG A 37 -12.70 -10.88 -1.48
CA ARG A 37 -12.51 -10.46 -2.88
C ARG A 37 -11.20 -9.70 -3.12
N VAL A 38 -10.65 -9.08 -2.10
CA VAL A 38 -9.33 -8.42 -2.14
C VAL A 38 -8.22 -9.25 -1.47
N GLY A 39 -8.48 -10.54 -1.22
CA GLY A 39 -7.48 -11.52 -0.81
C GLY A 39 -7.23 -11.64 0.70
N TRP A 40 -8.06 -11.04 1.56
CA TRP A 40 -7.91 -11.16 3.02
C TRP A 40 -8.54 -12.43 3.58
N LYS A 41 -7.91 -12.99 4.63
CA LYS A 41 -8.42 -14.18 5.33
C LYS A 41 -9.65 -13.89 6.19
N SER A 42 -9.75 -12.67 6.73
CA SER A 42 -10.90 -12.20 7.54
C SER A 42 -10.98 -10.68 7.56
N GLN A 43 -12.14 -10.16 7.94
CA GLN A 43 -12.34 -8.72 8.14
C GLN A 43 -11.46 -8.20 9.29
N ASN A 44 -11.36 -8.95 10.39
CA ASN A 44 -10.57 -8.54 11.56
C ASN A 44 -9.09 -8.36 11.22
N THR A 45 -8.49 -9.26 10.43
CA THR A 45 -7.09 -9.12 10.00
C THR A 45 -6.90 -7.93 9.06
N GLN A 46 -7.88 -7.63 8.21
CA GLN A 46 -7.84 -6.43 7.37
C GLN A 46 -7.95 -5.15 8.20
N GLU A 47 -8.91 -5.08 9.14
CA GLU A 47 -9.11 -3.93 10.02
C GLU A 47 -7.90 -3.70 10.95
N ALA A 48 -7.25 -4.76 11.44
CA ALA A 48 -6.01 -4.65 12.23
C ALA A 48 -4.89 -3.96 11.45
N ARG A 49 -4.71 -4.30 10.16
CA ARG A 49 -3.75 -3.62 9.28
C ARG A 49 -4.13 -2.18 8.99
N PHE A 50 -5.41 -1.89 8.79
CA PHE A 50 -5.87 -0.51 8.63
C PHE A 50 -5.59 0.31 9.90
N ASN A 51 -5.89 -0.22 11.09
CA ASN A 51 -5.54 0.45 12.35
C ASN A 51 -4.04 0.75 12.44
N ALA A 52 -3.20 -0.23 12.06
CA ALA A 52 -1.76 -0.02 12.05
C ALA A 52 -1.34 1.06 11.04
N LEU A 53 -1.95 1.17 9.86
CA LEU A 53 -1.67 2.26 8.92
C LEU A 53 -2.11 3.62 9.47
N LEU A 54 -3.33 3.70 10.02
CA LEU A 54 -3.94 4.94 10.49
C LEU A 54 -3.25 5.52 11.74
N ALA A 55 -2.47 4.70 12.48
CA ALA A 55 -1.70 5.15 13.64
C ALA A 55 -0.42 5.93 13.26
N ILE A 56 -0.24 6.31 12.00
CA ILE A 56 0.88 7.14 11.55
C ILE A 56 0.86 8.55 12.17
N GLY A 57 -0.32 9.10 12.46
CA GLY A 57 -0.47 10.46 13.02
C GLY A 57 -1.92 10.93 13.01
N ASN A 58 -2.13 12.23 13.21
CA ASN A 58 -3.45 12.82 13.24
C ASN A 58 -4.04 12.95 11.83
N LEU A 59 -5.11 12.21 11.55
CA LEU A 59 -5.78 12.17 10.25
C LEU A 59 -6.99 13.11 10.14
N LYS A 60 -7.30 13.87 11.19
CA LYS A 60 -8.48 14.77 11.20
C LYS A 60 -8.38 15.83 10.10
N GLY A 61 -9.32 15.82 9.16
CA GLY A 61 -9.37 16.76 8.03
C GLY A 61 -8.26 16.60 6.99
N LYS A 62 -7.43 15.57 7.10
CA LYS A 62 -6.30 15.32 6.19
C LYS A 62 -6.76 14.66 4.90
N SER A 63 -6.03 14.92 3.82
CA SER A 63 -6.23 14.24 2.54
C SER A 63 -5.43 12.94 2.49
N ILE A 64 -6.04 11.86 1.97
CA ILE A 64 -5.49 10.51 1.91
C ILE A 64 -5.46 10.01 0.47
N LEU A 65 -4.31 9.48 0.05
CA LEU A 65 -4.18 8.61 -1.11
C LEU A 65 -4.05 7.15 -0.63
N ASP A 66 -4.92 6.27 -1.13
CA ASP A 66 -4.87 4.82 -0.93
C ASP A 66 -4.42 4.15 -2.24
N LEU A 67 -3.16 3.69 -2.27
CA LEU A 67 -2.62 2.99 -3.43
C LEU A 67 -2.85 1.48 -3.33
N GLY A 68 -3.45 0.91 -4.38
CA GLY A 68 -3.97 -0.46 -4.37
C GLY A 68 -5.28 -0.52 -3.58
N CYS A 69 -6.16 0.47 -3.78
CA CYS A 69 -7.39 0.64 -2.99
C CYS A 69 -8.39 -0.53 -3.13
N GLY A 70 -8.23 -1.39 -4.14
CA GLY A 70 -9.12 -2.49 -4.41
C GLY A 70 -10.58 -2.03 -4.48
N LEU A 71 -11.46 -2.66 -3.70
CA LEU A 71 -12.88 -2.31 -3.60
C LEU A 71 -13.17 -1.14 -2.63
N GLY A 72 -12.19 -0.30 -2.28
CA GLY A 72 -12.34 0.84 -1.38
C GLY A 72 -12.54 0.44 0.08
N CYS A 73 -11.99 -0.69 0.52
CA CYS A 73 -12.21 -1.20 1.88
C CYS A 73 -11.64 -0.26 2.96
N LEU A 74 -10.49 0.38 2.71
CA LEU A 74 -9.92 1.38 3.64
C LEU A 74 -10.82 2.61 3.76
N TYR A 75 -11.38 3.10 2.65
CA TYR A 75 -12.37 4.19 2.71
C TYR A 75 -13.60 3.82 3.55
N GLY A 76 -14.15 2.62 3.32
CA GLY A 76 -15.27 2.12 4.11
C GLY A 76 -14.96 2.05 5.61
N TYR A 77 -13.73 1.66 5.96
CA TYR A 77 -13.26 1.62 7.33
C TYR A 77 -13.10 3.03 7.94
N LEU A 78 -12.48 3.96 7.23
CA LEU A 78 -12.38 5.37 7.62
C LEU A 78 -13.75 6.01 7.87
N LYS A 79 -14.72 5.73 6.98
CA LYS A 79 -16.10 6.18 7.14
C LYS A 79 -16.75 5.63 8.41
N LYS A 80 -16.54 4.34 8.71
CA LYS A 80 -17.03 3.69 9.94
C LYS A 80 -16.46 4.37 11.20
N LEU A 81 -15.19 4.85 11.15
CA LEU A 81 -14.56 5.60 12.23
C LEU A 81 -14.99 7.08 12.30
N GLY A 82 -15.88 7.54 11.42
CA GLY A 82 -16.33 8.93 11.38
C GLY A 82 -15.31 9.91 10.81
N TRP A 83 -14.26 9.42 10.14
CA TRP A 83 -13.27 10.28 9.50
C TRP A 83 -13.91 11.15 8.41
N LYS A 84 -13.53 12.44 8.40
CA LYS A 84 -13.99 13.44 7.45
C LYS A 84 -12.78 14.12 6.84
N GLY A 85 -12.37 13.68 5.68
CA GLY A 85 -11.25 14.23 4.93
C GLY A 85 -11.45 13.94 3.44
N GLU A 86 -10.49 14.32 2.64
CA GLU A 86 -10.49 14.02 1.21
C GLU A 86 -9.81 12.69 0.94
N TYR A 87 -10.49 11.79 0.23
CA TYR A 87 -9.95 10.48 -0.13
C TYR A 87 -9.82 10.31 -1.63
N THR A 88 -8.71 9.72 -2.04
CA THR A 88 -8.47 9.26 -3.41
C THR A 88 -7.98 7.83 -3.36
N GLY A 89 -8.68 6.90 -4.00
CA GLY A 89 -8.23 5.53 -4.21
C GLY A 89 -7.65 5.35 -5.61
N ILE A 90 -6.48 4.71 -5.71
CA ILE A 90 -5.86 4.35 -6.98
C ILE A 90 -5.66 2.85 -7.03
N ASP A 91 -6.05 2.20 -8.14
CA ASP A 91 -5.77 0.80 -8.42
C ASP A 91 -5.44 0.61 -9.90
N VAL A 92 -4.65 -0.40 -10.21
CA VAL A 92 -4.30 -0.75 -11.61
C VAL A 92 -5.37 -1.60 -12.29
N LEU A 93 -6.24 -2.25 -11.51
CA LEU A 93 -7.29 -3.13 -12.01
C LEU A 93 -8.61 -2.37 -12.17
N ASP A 94 -9.06 -2.23 -13.42
CA ASP A 94 -10.32 -1.55 -13.76
C ASP A 94 -11.53 -2.07 -12.99
N MET A 95 -11.65 -3.39 -12.84
CA MET A 95 -12.76 -4.01 -12.12
C MET A 95 -12.75 -3.73 -10.61
N MET A 96 -11.58 -3.50 -10.01
CA MET A 96 -11.47 -3.03 -8.62
C MET A 96 -12.00 -1.60 -8.50
N VAL A 97 -11.52 -0.72 -9.37
CA VAL A 97 -11.95 0.70 -9.38
C VAL A 97 -13.46 0.82 -9.65
N LYS A 98 -14.00 0.05 -10.60
CA LYS A 98 -15.44 0.01 -10.86
C LYS A 98 -16.20 -0.45 -9.61
N GLY A 99 -15.81 -1.57 -9.01
CA GLY A 99 -16.44 -2.08 -7.79
C GLY A 99 -16.37 -1.11 -6.60
N ALA A 100 -15.28 -0.34 -6.48
CA ALA A 100 -15.14 0.71 -5.47
C ALA A 100 -16.11 1.88 -5.72
N ARG A 101 -16.22 2.33 -6.98
CA ARG A 101 -17.17 3.40 -7.39
C ARG A 101 -18.63 2.99 -7.15
N ASP A 102 -18.98 1.74 -7.48
CA ASP A 102 -20.32 1.20 -7.25
C ASP A 102 -20.67 1.15 -5.76
N ARG A 103 -19.67 0.84 -4.89
CA ARG A 103 -19.86 0.80 -3.43
C ARG A 103 -19.90 2.17 -2.77
N PHE A 104 -19.18 3.13 -3.29
CA PHE A 104 -18.99 4.46 -2.71
C PHE A 104 -19.16 5.56 -3.75
N PRO A 105 -20.43 5.80 -4.22
CA PRO A 105 -20.70 6.87 -5.16
C PRO A 105 -20.24 8.23 -4.64
N GLY A 106 -19.64 9.04 -5.51
CA GLY A 106 -19.15 10.39 -5.18
C GLY A 106 -17.75 10.43 -4.57
N VAL A 107 -17.11 9.26 -4.30
CA VAL A 107 -15.72 9.18 -3.85
C VAL A 107 -14.79 9.02 -5.07
N THR A 108 -13.63 9.66 -5.01
CA THR A 108 -12.64 9.60 -6.10
C THR A 108 -11.92 8.27 -6.11
N PHE A 109 -12.13 7.47 -7.17
CA PHE A 109 -11.37 6.27 -7.46
C PHE A 109 -10.84 6.32 -8.90
N GLU A 110 -9.54 6.08 -9.08
CA GLU A 110 -8.87 6.18 -10.37
C GLU A 110 -8.19 4.86 -10.75
N LYS A 111 -8.39 4.44 -12.01
CA LYS A 111 -7.54 3.41 -12.61
C LYS A 111 -6.24 4.06 -13.05
N ARG A 112 -5.15 3.75 -12.37
CA ARG A 112 -3.85 4.33 -12.67
C ARG A 112 -2.70 3.45 -12.19
N ASN A 113 -1.62 3.41 -12.95
CA ASN A 113 -0.33 2.90 -12.49
C ASN A 113 0.57 4.09 -12.18
N ILE A 114 0.83 4.36 -10.90
CA ILE A 114 1.60 5.53 -10.47
C ILE A 114 3.07 5.53 -10.93
N LEU A 115 3.63 4.35 -11.23
CA LEU A 115 5.00 4.24 -11.73
C LEU A 115 5.11 4.64 -13.21
N LEU A 116 4.01 4.58 -13.96
CA LEU A 116 3.92 5.03 -15.37
C LEU A 116 3.34 6.43 -15.48
N GLU A 117 2.32 6.74 -14.67
CA GLU A 117 1.55 7.98 -14.70
C GLU A 117 1.48 8.58 -13.31
N THR A 118 2.54 9.27 -12.89
CA THR A 118 2.60 9.91 -11.57
C THR A 118 1.59 11.07 -11.49
N PRO A 119 0.69 11.10 -10.49
CA PRO A 119 -0.21 12.23 -10.24
C PRO A 119 0.57 13.54 -10.02
N ARG A 120 -0.02 14.68 -10.44
CA ARG A 120 0.61 15.99 -10.24
C ARG A 120 0.29 16.65 -8.90
N ARG A 121 -0.64 16.07 -8.12
CA ARG A 121 -1.00 16.57 -6.78
C ARG A 121 -0.34 15.73 -5.69
N GLN A 122 -0.30 16.28 -4.49
CA GLN A 122 0.09 15.61 -3.26
C GLN A 122 -1.10 15.48 -2.31
N TRP A 123 -1.00 14.50 -1.41
CA TRP A 123 -1.92 14.27 -0.30
C TRP A 123 -1.20 14.43 1.03
N ASP A 124 -1.92 14.63 2.12
CA ASP A 124 -1.27 14.70 3.43
C ASP A 124 -0.63 13.37 3.79
N TYR A 125 -1.37 12.26 3.61
CA TYR A 125 -0.86 10.91 3.82
C TYR A 125 -1.09 10.01 2.62
N VAL A 126 -0.16 9.08 2.43
CA VAL A 126 -0.30 8.00 1.44
C VAL A 126 -0.29 6.66 2.16
N PHE A 127 -1.27 5.82 1.87
CA PHE A 127 -1.37 4.47 2.43
C PHE A 127 -1.24 3.40 1.34
N ILE A 128 -0.57 2.30 1.71
CA ILE A 128 -0.45 1.11 0.86
C ILE A 128 -0.73 -0.12 1.72
N SER A 129 -1.79 -0.87 1.41
CA SER A 129 -2.16 -2.06 2.15
C SER A 129 -2.24 -3.30 1.26
N GLY A 130 -1.34 -4.25 1.49
CA GLY A 130 -1.42 -5.59 0.93
C GLY A 130 -0.93 -5.79 -0.49
N ILE A 131 -0.57 -4.75 -1.24
CA ILE A 131 -0.09 -4.94 -2.62
C ILE A 131 1.27 -5.63 -2.69
N PHE A 132 2.13 -5.46 -1.67
CA PHE A 132 3.48 -6.00 -1.63
C PHE A 132 3.58 -7.46 -1.16
N ASN A 133 2.44 -8.10 -0.89
CA ASN A 133 2.42 -9.47 -0.39
C ASN A 133 2.81 -10.52 -1.44
N HIS A 134 2.70 -10.21 -2.73
CA HIS A 134 3.06 -11.16 -3.79
C HIS A 134 4.56 -11.28 -3.97
N ARG A 135 5.03 -12.53 -4.11
CA ARG A 135 6.41 -12.80 -4.51
C ARG A 135 6.60 -12.49 -5.99
N VAL A 136 7.60 -11.69 -6.28
CA VAL A 136 8.06 -11.33 -7.62
C VAL A 136 9.57 -11.54 -7.71
N LYS A 137 10.15 -11.42 -8.89
CA LYS A 137 11.58 -11.66 -9.10
C LYS A 137 12.48 -10.77 -8.24
N ASP A 138 12.13 -9.50 -8.09
CA ASP A 138 12.82 -8.55 -7.21
C ASP A 138 11.81 -7.70 -6.44
N ASN A 139 11.35 -8.25 -5.31
CA ASN A 139 10.39 -7.56 -4.44
C ASN A 139 10.94 -6.22 -3.93
N TRP A 140 12.22 -6.16 -3.55
CA TRP A 140 12.77 -4.94 -3.00
C TRP A 140 12.94 -3.82 -4.03
N ALA A 141 13.25 -4.15 -5.29
CA ALA A 141 13.25 -3.15 -6.37
C ALA A 141 11.83 -2.58 -6.59
N TRP A 142 10.82 -3.47 -6.69
CA TRP A 142 9.42 -3.04 -6.86
C TRP A 142 8.90 -2.22 -5.69
N ILE A 143 9.13 -2.69 -4.45
CA ILE A 143 8.74 -1.97 -3.22
C ILE A 143 9.44 -0.60 -3.20
N GLY A 144 10.74 -0.56 -3.44
CA GLY A 144 11.53 0.67 -3.38
C GLY A 144 11.07 1.73 -4.37
N GLU A 145 10.85 1.36 -5.64
CA GLU A 145 10.34 2.30 -6.64
C GLU A 145 8.93 2.81 -6.30
N THR A 146 8.06 1.91 -5.83
CA THR A 146 6.69 2.26 -5.45
C THR A 146 6.68 3.18 -4.22
N VAL A 147 7.41 2.82 -3.17
CA VAL A 147 7.50 3.59 -1.92
C VAL A 147 8.07 4.98 -2.19
N GLN A 148 9.19 5.09 -2.91
CA GLN A 148 9.81 6.39 -3.21
C GLN A 148 8.90 7.27 -4.08
N SER A 149 8.17 6.67 -5.03
CA SER A 149 7.18 7.41 -5.84
C SER A 149 6.02 7.90 -4.98
N CYS A 150 5.50 7.07 -4.10
CA CYS A 150 4.42 7.41 -3.16
C CYS A 150 4.86 8.43 -2.11
N PHE A 151 6.07 8.31 -1.57
CA PHE A 151 6.59 9.24 -0.57
C PHE A 151 6.68 10.67 -1.13
N LYS A 152 7.05 10.85 -2.38
CA LYS A 152 7.03 12.15 -3.07
C LYS A 152 5.62 12.72 -3.24
N LEU A 153 4.58 11.87 -3.22
CA LEU A 153 3.17 12.27 -3.30
C LEU A 153 2.56 12.60 -1.93
N SER A 154 3.24 12.28 -0.82
CA SER A 154 2.82 12.64 0.52
C SER A 154 3.40 13.99 0.95
N ARG A 155 2.64 14.77 1.73
CA ARG A 155 3.12 16.01 2.36
C ARG A 155 3.64 15.78 3.78
N LEU A 156 2.98 14.92 4.53
CA LEU A 156 3.31 14.62 5.93
C LEU A 156 4.05 13.29 6.05
N GLY A 157 3.53 12.25 5.40
CA GLY A 157 4.17 10.95 5.44
C GLY A 157 3.38 9.87 4.72
N MET A 158 3.91 8.66 4.78
CA MET A 158 3.23 7.49 4.23
C MET A 158 3.35 6.28 5.15
N ALA A 159 2.38 5.37 5.06
CA ALA A 159 2.43 4.09 5.74
C ALA A 159 2.14 2.93 4.79
N PHE A 160 2.84 1.81 4.98
CA PHE A 160 2.60 0.59 4.22
C PHE A 160 2.84 -0.66 5.06
N ASN A 161 2.07 -1.74 4.75
CA ASN A 161 2.23 -3.04 5.40
C ASN A 161 3.09 -3.97 4.55
N LEU A 162 3.83 -4.85 5.23
CA LEU A 162 4.50 -6.02 4.66
C LEU A 162 4.21 -7.25 5.51
N LEU A 163 4.23 -8.42 4.88
CA LEU A 163 4.32 -9.67 5.63
C LEU A 163 5.72 -9.77 6.24
N LYS A 164 5.77 -10.12 7.54
CA LYS A 164 6.99 -10.24 8.32
C LYS A 164 7.49 -11.68 8.30
N SER A 165 8.75 -11.89 7.93
CA SER A 165 9.42 -13.18 8.06
C SER A 165 9.51 -13.58 9.54
N GLN A 166 9.18 -14.84 9.83
CA GLN A 166 9.23 -15.43 11.17
C GLN A 166 10.47 -16.31 11.38
N SER A 167 11.08 -16.79 10.31
CA SER A 167 12.26 -17.67 10.35
C SER A 167 13.36 -17.18 9.40
N GLN A 168 14.56 -17.72 9.56
CA GLN A 168 15.65 -17.47 8.59
C GLN A 168 15.40 -18.16 7.25
N ASP A 169 14.53 -19.17 7.22
CA ASP A 169 14.25 -20.06 6.08
C ASP A 169 12.84 -19.87 5.48
N ASP A 170 12.24 -18.69 5.61
CA ASP A 170 10.91 -18.37 5.04
C ASP A 170 10.90 -18.35 3.49
N ASP A 171 11.55 -19.31 2.88
CA ASP A 171 11.51 -19.58 1.44
C ASP A 171 10.37 -20.56 1.09
N SER A 172 9.27 -20.45 1.85
CA SER A 172 8.09 -21.27 1.63
C SER A 172 7.49 -20.93 0.26
N ASP A 173 7.22 -21.96 -0.52
CA ASP A 173 6.60 -21.91 -1.87
C ASP A 173 5.11 -21.45 -1.82
N THR A 174 4.84 -20.41 -1.03
CA THR A 174 3.49 -19.89 -0.77
C THR A 174 3.04 -18.87 -1.82
N GLY A 175 3.93 -18.42 -2.72
CA GLY A 175 3.67 -17.32 -3.65
C GLY A 175 3.62 -15.94 -2.96
N PHE A 176 3.89 -15.86 -1.63
CA PHE A 176 3.96 -14.62 -0.87
C PHE A 176 5.40 -14.23 -0.54
N PHE A 177 5.61 -12.91 -0.43
CA PHE A 177 6.86 -12.32 -0.01
C PHE A 177 6.82 -11.96 1.48
N TYR A 178 7.76 -12.47 2.24
CA TYR A 178 7.97 -12.15 3.65
C TYR A 178 9.26 -11.36 3.80
N ALA A 179 9.17 -10.16 4.35
CA ALA A 179 10.31 -9.26 4.53
C ALA A 179 10.94 -9.44 5.92
N LYS A 180 12.28 -9.47 5.99
CA LYS A 180 13.00 -9.38 7.25
C LYS A 180 12.89 -7.95 7.79
N ARG A 181 12.68 -7.81 9.11
CA ARG A 181 12.55 -6.50 9.75
C ARG A 181 13.80 -5.63 9.54
N ALA A 182 14.99 -6.21 9.67
CA ALA A 182 16.25 -5.50 9.51
C ALA A 182 16.41 -4.89 8.11
N ASP A 183 15.99 -5.65 7.05
CA ASP A 183 16.04 -5.15 5.68
C ASP A 183 15.09 -3.97 5.48
N LEU A 184 13.89 -4.05 6.08
CA LEU A 184 12.92 -2.95 6.02
C LEU A 184 13.43 -1.72 6.77
N GLU A 185 14.04 -1.87 7.94
CA GLU A 185 14.64 -0.77 8.72
C GLU A 185 15.72 -0.04 7.91
N GLN A 186 16.65 -0.78 7.30
CA GLN A 186 17.69 -0.21 6.45
C GLN A 186 17.10 0.59 5.28
N LYS A 187 16.10 0.02 4.60
CA LYS A 187 15.46 0.65 3.44
C LYS A 187 14.59 1.83 3.84
N ALA A 188 13.80 1.72 4.89
CA ALA A 188 12.97 2.80 5.40
C ALA A 188 13.82 4.01 5.82
N SER A 189 14.95 3.77 6.50
CA SER A 189 15.93 4.81 6.84
C SER A 189 16.45 5.53 5.60
N HIS A 190 16.84 4.77 4.57
CA HIS A 190 17.32 5.34 3.31
C HIS A 190 16.25 6.17 2.59
N TRP A 191 15.01 5.66 2.51
CA TRP A 191 13.91 6.32 1.76
C TRP A 191 13.41 7.61 2.43
N SER A 192 13.47 7.69 3.77
CA SER A 192 12.95 8.82 4.56
C SER A 192 14.03 9.75 5.10
N GLY A 193 15.32 9.49 4.78
CA GLY A 193 16.42 10.26 5.38
C GLY A 193 16.54 10.05 6.89
N GLY A 194 16.17 8.88 7.41
CA GLY A 194 16.21 8.53 8.83
C GLY A 194 14.89 8.74 9.59
N ASN A 195 13.90 9.42 8.99
CA ASN A 195 12.62 9.74 9.64
C ASN A 195 11.60 8.61 9.42
N TYR A 196 11.72 7.51 10.15
CA TYR A 196 10.83 6.36 10.03
C TYR A 196 10.51 5.71 11.37
N LYS A 197 9.43 4.92 11.37
CA LYS A 197 9.07 4.05 12.49
C LYS A 197 8.53 2.74 11.93
N ILE A 198 8.89 1.60 12.54
CA ILE A 198 8.33 0.30 12.19
C ILE A 198 7.60 -0.27 13.38
N VAL A 199 6.33 -0.62 13.18
CA VAL A 199 5.48 -1.27 14.18
C VAL A 199 5.16 -2.69 13.75
N SER A 200 5.04 -3.59 14.72
CA SER A 200 4.66 -4.99 14.55
C SER A 200 3.96 -5.47 15.82
N GLY A 201 3.45 -6.71 15.82
CA GLY A 201 2.80 -7.30 17.00
C GLY A 201 1.27 -7.11 17.03
N TYR A 202 0.69 -6.35 16.10
CA TYR A 202 -0.75 -6.23 15.93
C TYR A 202 -1.36 -7.46 15.20
N LEU A 203 -0.54 -8.16 14.42
CA LEU A 203 -0.78 -9.50 13.85
C LEU A 203 0.54 -10.27 13.88
N PRO A 204 0.52 -11.63 13.92
CA PRO A 204 1.74 -12.44 14.01
C PRO A 204 2.72 -12.17 12.88
N ASP A 205 2.20 -12.13 11.64
CA ASP A 205 3.00 -12.14 10.40
C ASP A 205 2.98 -10.80 9.69
N ASP A 206 2.81 -9.69 10.42
CA ASP A 206 2.70 -8.36 9.83
C ASP A 206 3.62 -7.34 10.48
N MET A 207 4.05 -6.40 9.67
CA MET A 207 4.70 -5.16 10.11
C MET A 207 4.26 -3.99 9.24
N THR A 208 4.24 -2.80 9.82
CA THR A 208 3.93 -1.54 9.15
C THR A 208 5.09 -0.59 9.28
N ALA A 209 5.50 0.00 8.16
CA ALA A 209 6.46 1.10 8.15
C ALA A 209 5.72 2.43 7.99
N TYR A 210 6.13 3.41 8.80
CA TYR A 210 5.80 4.83 8.63
C TYR A 210 7.04 5.55 8.14
N LEU A 211 6.90 6.39 7.13
CA LEU A 211 7.94 7.28 6.63
C LEU A 211 7.43 8.72 6.76
N TYR A 212 8.24 9.61 7.30
CA TYR A 212 7.89 11.01 7.55
C TYR A 212 8.82 11.96 6.80
N HIS A 213 8.32 13.14 6.42
CA HIS A 213 9.14 14.18 5.80
C HIS A 213 9.92 15.03 6.82
N SER A 214 9.49 15.06 8.08
CA SER A 214 10.17 15.76 9.16
C SER A 214 10.02 15.03 10.48
N GLU A 215 10.95 15.28 11.42
CA GLU A 215 10.91 14.72 12.79
C GLU A 215 9.69 15.18 13.60
N ARG A 216 9.10 16.34 13.27
CA ARG A 216 7.96 16.91 14.02
C ARG A 216 6.68 16.08 13.93
N GLU A 217 6.57 15.25 12.91
CA GLU A 217 5.39 14.40 12.68
C GLU A 217 5.42 13.08 13.47
N TYR A 218 6.56 12.83 14.16
CA TYR A 218 6.72 11.65 15.03
C TYR A 218 5.95 11.75 16.37
N HIS A 219 5.59 12.96 16.80
CA HIS A 219 5.18 13.25 18.19
C HIS A 219 3.77 13.84 18.32
N GLU A 220 3.06 14.07 17.21
CA GLU A 220 1.68 14.55 17.19
C GLU A 220 0.68 13.42 16.86
#